data_d96129fab4516f8b5b6fa468e1e7a45d
#
_entry.id   d96129fab4516f8b5b6fa468e1e7a45d
#
_cell.length_a   1.000
_cell.length_b   1.000
_cell.length_c   1.000
_cell.angle_alpha   90.00
_cell.angle_beta   90.00
_cell.angle_gamma   90.00
#
_symmetry.space_group_name_H-M   'P 1'
#
loop_
_entity.id
_entity.type
_entity.pdbx_description
1 polymer ?
#
loop_
_entity_poly.entity_id
_entity_poly.type
_entity_poly.pdbx_seq_one_letter_code
_entity_poly.pdbx_strand_id
1 'polypeptide(L)'
;YSSAASDVYKRQNDDFDYEKITERLKQSKVKLIEIQRSKGYALRKSISLDKVERVIKAIREVDKDVIIMIDNCYCEFVSKREPLEVGADVIVGSLIKNLGGGIAPNGAYIAGRKDLVELAAERLTVPGEGKGVGPTLGINRSLLQGLFLAPSVVKASIKTAILTSKVMEMLGYKVEPRFDAERVDIVQTIEFGDREKLIKYCQGIQAGSPVDSDSLPEPCDTPGYQ
;
A
#
# COMPACT_ATOMS: atom_id res chain seq x y z
N TYR A 1 24.67 2.88 8.87
CA TYR A 1 24.40 1.97 7.75
C TYR A 1 23.52 2.63 6.76
N SER A 2 24.18 3.37 6.02
CA SER A 2 23.53 3.89 4.88
C SER A 2 23.44 2.85 3.90
N SER A 3 22.39 2.45 3.66
CA SER A 3 22.45 1.88 2.59
C SER A 3 21.58 2.01 1.71
N ALA A 4 21.77 2.13 0.87
CA ALA A 4 21.53 1.39 -0.24
C ALA A 4 20.07 1.28 -0.70
N ALA A 5 19.21 2.06 -0.18
CA ALA A 5 17.87 2.14 -0.72
C ALA A 5 17.68 3.36 -1.61
N SER A 6 18.63 3.75 -2.35
CA SER A 6 18.59 5.11 -2.87
C SER A 6 18.36 5.29 -4.34
N ASP A 7 18.10 4.28 -5.09
CA ASP A 7 17.77 4.47 -6.49
C ASP A 7 16.24 4.42 -6.68
N VAL A 8 15.60 5.52 -6.32
CA VAL A 8 14.21 5.72 -6.70
C VAL A 8 14.16 6.09 -8.18
N TYR A 9 13.92 5.12 -9.04
CA TYR A 9 13.68 5.39 -10.45
C TYR A 9 12.30 6.03 -10.60
N LYS A 10 12.29 7.35 -10.79
CA LYS A 10 11.07 8.11 -11.03
C LYS A 10 10.39 7.58 -12.28
N ARG A 11 9.13 7.23 -12.14
CA ARG A 11 8.32 6.80 -13.25
C ARG A 11 8.06 7.96 -14.20
N GLN A 12 8.30 7.73 -15.47
CA GLN A 12 7.83 8.63 -16.50
C GLN A 12 6.40 8.25 -16.87
N ASN A 13 5.51 9.23 -16.97
CA ASN A 13 4.10 9.02 -17.34
C ASN A 13 3.36 7.98 -16.49
N ASP A 14 3.61 7.94 -15.17
CA ASP A 14 3.02 6.95 -14.27
C ASP A 14 3.35 5.49 -14.62
N ASP A 15 4.50 5.24 -15.24
CA ASP A 15 5.01 3.89 -15.50
C ASP A 15 6.47 3.75 -15.06
N PHE A 16 7.00 2.54 -15.09
CA PHE A 16 8.38 2.24 -14.75
C PHE A 16 9.35 2.70 -15.84
N ASP A 17 10.52 3.12 -15.44
CA ASP A 17 11.64 3.37 -16.34
C ASP A 17 12.38 2.05 -16.57
N TYR A 18 11.90 1.26 -17.52
CA TYR A 18 12.41 -0.09 -17.81
C TYR A 18 13.88 -0.07 -18.22
N GLU A 19 14.30 0.95 -18.97
CA GLU A 19 15.70 1.07 -19.45
C GLU A 19 16.63 1.26 -18.26
N LYS A 20 16.37 2.24 -17.39
CA LYS A 20 17.19 2.48 -16.22
C LYS A 20 17.22 1.31 -15.25
N ILE A 21 16.07 0.64 -15.03
CA ILE A 21 16.00 -0.55 -14.17
C ILE A 21 16.91 -1.64 -14.72
N THR A 22 16.80 -1.95 -16.00
CA THR A 22 17.59 -3.01 -16.64
C THR A 22 19.07 -2.65 -16.74
N GLU A 23 19.42 -1.41 -17.02
CA GLU A 23 20.81 -0.93 -16.98
C GLU A 23 21.42 -1.06 -15.59
N ARG A 24 20.67 -0.64 -14.56
CA ARG A 24 21.13 -0.74 -13.16
C ARG A 24 21.43 -2.18 -12.76
N LEU A 25 20.59 -3.11 -13.16
CA LEU A 25 20.77 -4.54 -12.89
C LEU A 25 21.99 -5.14 -13.61
N LYS A 26 22.31 -4.62 -14.80
CA LYS A 26 23.51 -5.04 -15.55
C LYS A 26 24.81 -4.48 -14.94
N GLN A 27 24.74 -3.30 -14.33
CA GLN A 27 25.93 -2.61 -13.78
C GLN A 27 26.35 -3.11 -12.40
N SER A 28 25.41 -3.63 -11.61
CA SER A 28 25.70 -4.09 -10.25
C SER A 28 24.75 -5.16 -9.79
N LYS A 29 25.24 -6.04 -8.90
CA LYS A 29 24.42 -7.06 -8.28
C LYS A 29 23.45 -6.42 -7.26
N VAL A 30 22.20 -6.39 -7.59
CA VAL A 30 21.10 -5.97 -6.70
C VAL A 30 20.55 -7.20 -5.99
N LYS A 31 20.41 -7.15 -4.68
CA LYS A 31 19.88 -8.28 -3.90
C LYS A 31 18.35 -8.28 -3.82
N LEU A 32 17.76 -7.09 -3.73
CA LEU A 32 16.32 -6.92 -3.56
C LEU A 32 15.86 -5.67 -4.28
N ILE A 33 14.72 -5.78 -4.94
CA ILE A 33 13.96 -4.68 -5.52
C ILE A 33 12.65 -4.58 -4.76
N GLU A 34 12.37 -3.38 -4.24
CA GLU A 34 11.09 -3.06 -3.62
C GLU A 34 10.22 -2.24 -4.57
N ILE A 35 8.95 -2.60 -4.68
CA ILE A 35 7.96 -1.89 -5.46
C ILE A 35 6.78 -1.54 -4.56
N GLN A 36 6.58 -0.25 -4.31
CA GLN A 36 5.39 0.25 -3.62
C GLN A 36 4.25 0.44 -4.63
N ARG A 37 3.19 -0.35 -4.51
CA ARG A 37 2.02 -0.32 -5.41
C ARG A 37 1.17 0.91 -5.23
N SER A 38 0.68 1.14 -4.02
CA SER A 38 -0.19 2.28 -3.74
C SER A 38 0.55 3.60 -3.85
N LYS A 39 -0.18 4.62 -4.27
CA LYS A 39 0.35 5.98 -4.30
C LYS A 39 0.58 6.59 -2.92
N GLY A 40 -0.03 6.03 -1.87
CA GLY A 40 -0.01 6.64 -0.54
C GLY A 40 -0.44 8.10 -0.60
N TYR A 41 0.38 9.00 -0.10
CA TYR A 41 0.14 10.46 -0.14
C TYR A 41 0.67 11.16 -1.40
N ALA A 42 1.28 10.43 -2.34
CA ALA A 42 1.83 11.02 -3.54
C ALA A 42 0.75 11.33 -4.59
N LEU A 43 0.95 12.42 -5.34
CA LEU A 43 0.10 12.80 -6.47
C LEU A 43 0.47 12.01 -7.75
N ARG A 44 0.50 10.69 -7.66
CA ARG A 44 0.77 9.76 -8.77
C ARG A 44 -0.32 8.72 -8.86
N LYS A 45 -0.44 8.02 -9.97
CA LYS A 45 -1.32 6.85 -10.05
C LYS A 45 -0.72 5.67 -9.31
N SER A 46 -1.57 4.86 -8.70
CA SER A 46 -1.18 3.58 -8.12
C SER A 46 -0.85 2.57 -9.22
N ILE A 47 -0.01 1.58 -8.92
CA ILE A 47 0.54 0.66 -9.90
C ILE A 47 -0.36 -0.56 -10.04
N SER A 48 -0.95 -0.75 -11.24
CA SER A 48 -1.77 -1.92 -11.54
C SER A 48 -0.95 -3.22 -11.55
N LEU A 49 -1.61 -4.36 -11.35
CA LEU A 49 -0.94 -5.67 -11.42
C LEU A 49 -0.33 -5.94 -12.79
N ASP A 50 -0.95 -5.47 -13.86
CA ASP A 50 -0.40 -5.63 -15.21
C ASP A 50 0.93 -4.88 -15.38
N LYS A 51 1.07 -3.69 -14.76
CA LYS A 51 2.34 -2.96 -14.73
C LYS A 51 3.38 -3.69 -13.88
N VAL A 52 2.97 -4.22 -12.73
CA VAL A 52 3.82 -5.05 -11.88
C VAL A 52 4.30 -6.28 -12.64
N GLU A 53 3.42 -7.00 -13.31
CA GLU A 53 3.78 -8.19 -14.09
C GLU A 53 4.77 -7.86 -15.21
N ARG A 54 4.57 -6.76 -15.93
CA ARG A 54 5.49 -6.34 -16.99
C ARG A 54 6.87 -5.99 -16.46
N VAL A 55 6.97 -5.24 -15.37
CA VAL A 55 8.28 -4.88 -14.81
C VAL A 55 8.99 -6.09 -14.22
N ILE A 56 8.26 -7.01 -13.60
CA ILE A 56 8.83 -8.27 -13.13
C ILE A 56 9.40 -9.07 -14.27
N LYS A 57 8.69 -9.22 -15.38
CA LYS A 57 9.20 -9.91 -16.59
C LYS A 57 10.48 -9.27 -17.09
N ALA A 58 10.53 -7.95 -17.24
CA ALA A 58 11.72 -7.23 -17.66
C ALA A 58 12.91 -7.43 -16.71
N ILE A 59 12.67 -7.41 -15.40
CA ILE A 59 13.69 -7.68 -14.39
C ILE A 59 14.23 -9.12 -14.54
N ARG A 60 13.33 -10.11 -14.68
CA ARG A 60 13.70 -11.53 -14.79
C ARG A 60 14.45 -11.90 -16.07
N GLU A 61 14.32 -11.11 -17.12
CA GLU A 61 15.15 -11.25 -18.35
C GLU A 61 16.62 -10.89 -18.10
N VAL A 62 16.89 -10.00 -17.14
CA VAL A 62 18.23 -9.53 -16.80
C VAL A 62 18.82 -10.28 -15.61
N ASP A 63 18.04 -10.45 -14.54
CA ASP A 63 18.44 -11.11 -13.30
C ASP A 63 17.32 -12.00 -12.78
N LYS A 64 17.58 -13.32 -12.76
CA LYS A 64 16.60 -14.32 -12.30
C LYS A 64 16.60 -14.50 -10.78
N ASP A 65 17.67 -14.06 -10.10
CA ASP A 65 17.90 -14.34 -8.69
C ASP A 65 17.56 -13.17 -7.77
N VAL A 66 17.43 -11.96 -8.31
CA VAL A 66 17.06 -10.77 -7.53
C VAL A 66 15.70 -10.98 -6.85
N ILE A 67 15.62 -10.67 -5.57
CA ILE A 67 14.37 -10.78 -4.81
C ILE A 67 13.46 -9.60 -5.18
N ILE A 68 12.22 -9.89 -5.55
CA ILE A 68 11.21 -8.88 -5.84
C ILE A 68 10.20 -8.84 -4.71
N MET A 69 10.22 -7.78 -3.94
CA MET A 69 9.32 -7.49 -2.84
C MET A 69 8.31 -6.42 -3.24
N ILE A 70 7.05 -6.64 -2.93
CA ILE A 70 5.97 -5.68 -3.20
C ILE A 70 5.39 -5.18 -1.88
N ASP A 71 5.43 -3.87 -1.64
CA ASP A 71 4.58 -3.23 -0.65
C ASP A 71 3.16 -3.16 -1.23
N ASN A 72 2.28 -4.00 -0.67
CA ASN A 72 0.92 -4.18 -1.14
C ASN A 72 -0.12 -3.40 -0.30
N CYS A 73 0.32 -2.55 0.63
CA CYS A 73 -0.55 -1.74 1.45
C CYS A 73 -1.61 -1.02 0.62
N TYR A 74 -2.85 -1.04 1.08
CA TYR A 74 -4.05 -0.46 0.45
C TYR A 74 -4.55 -1.16 -0.82
N CYS A 75 -3.81 -2.15 -1.35
CA CYS A 75 -4.15 -2.84 -2.60
C CYS A 75 -4.77 -4.22 -2.38
N GLU A 76 -4.69 -4.77 -1.17
CA GLU A 76 -5.16 -6.11 -0.84
C GLU A 76 -6.68 -6.21 -1.02
N PHE A 77 -7.14 -7.28 -1.64
CA PHE A 77 -8.56 -7.55 -1.96
C PHE A 77 -9.24 -6.55 -2.90
N VAL A 78 -8.48 -5.64 -3.52
CA VAL A 78 -9.02 -4.71 -4.53
C VAL A 78 -9.20 -5.40 -5.88
N SER A 79 -8.30 -6.31 -6.22
CA SER A 79 -8.36 -7.13 -7.43
C SER A 79 -8.49 -8.63 -7.12
N LYS A 80 -8.79 -9.43 -8.16
CA LYS A 80 -8.93 -10.89 -8.01
C LYS A 80 -7.59 -11.61 -7.84
N ARG A 81 -6.51 -11.01 -8.34
CA ARG A 81 -5.14 -11.55 -8.24
C ARG A 81 -4.32 -10.67 -7.32
N GLU A 82 -3.29 -11.27 -6.72
CA GLU A 82 -2.33 -10.61 -5.86
C GLU A 82 -0.92 -10.65 -6.49
N PRO A 83 0.02 -9.82 -6.05
CA PRO A 83 1.34 -9.71 -6.69
C PRO A 83 2.15 -11.01 -6.75
N LEU A 84 1.94 -11.95 -5.82
CA LEU A 84 2.59 -13.27 -5.87
C LEU A 84 2.18 -14.07 -7.11
N GLU A 85 0.95 -13.90 -7.59
CA GLU A 85 0.43 -14.59 -8.77
C GLU A 85 0.99 -14.02 -10.09
N VAL A 86 1.63 -12.86 -10.03
CA VAL A 86 2.26 -12.22 -11.19
C VAL A 86 3.80 -12.21 -11.11
N GLY A 87 4.38 -12.97 -10.17
CA GLY A 87 5.81 -13.27 -10.13
C GLY A 87 6.63 -12.54 -9.06
N ALA A 88 5.99 -11.85 -8.12
CA ALA A 88 6.67 -11.34 -6.93
C ALA A 88 7.15 -12.51 -6.04
N ASP A 89 8.31 -12.36 -5.40
CA ASP A 89 8.83 -13.36 -4.46
C ASP A 89 8.20 -13.23 -3.08
N VAL A 90 7.91 -12.01 -2.68
CA VAL A 90 7.35 -11.71 -1.36
C VAL A 90 6.50 -10.45 -1.41
N ILE A 91 5.44 -10.43 -0.64
CA ILE A 91 4.59 -9.25 -0.40
C ILE A 91 4.62 -8.90 1.07
N VAL A 92 4.57 -7.62 1.33
CA VAL A 92 4.49 -7.06 2.68
C VAL A 92 3.34 -6.06 2.75
N GLY A 93 2.80 -5.88 3.94
CA GLY A 93 1.76 -4.88 4.16
C GLY A 93 1.39 -4.75 5.63
N SER A 94 0.50 -3.83 5.90
CA SER A 94 0.07 -3.49 7.25
C SER A 94 -1.28 -4.12 7.58
N LEU A 95 -1.38 -4.74 8.76
CA LEU A 95 -2.64 -5.27 9.28
C LEU A 95 -3.56 -4.17 9.86
N ILE A 96 -3.07 -2.95 10.05
CA ILE A 96 -3.94 -1.82 10.42
C ILE A 96 -4.70 -1.22 9.22
N LYS A 97 -4.47 -1.74 8.01
CA LYS A 97 -5.09 -1.33 6.76
C LYS A 97 -6.03 -2.40 6.25
N ASN A 98 -6.04 -2.66 4.95
CA ASN A 98 -7.01 -3.56 4.30
C ASN A 98 -7.16 -4.92 4.99
N LEU A 99 -6.07 -5.65 5.21
CA LEU A 99 -6.15 -7.01 5.76
C LEU A 99 -6.63 -7.07 7.21
N GLY A 100 -6.52 -5.97 7.94
CA GLY A 100 -6.99 -5.93 9.32
C GLY A 100 -8.48 -5.73 9.48
N GLY A 101 -9.22 -5.45 8.38
CA GLY A 101 -10.68 -5.34 8.39
C GLY A 101 -11.24 -4.33 9.38
N GLY A 102 -10.46 -3.30 9.74
CA GLY A 102 -10.85 -2.30 10.74
C GLY A 102 -10.82 -2.79 12.20
N ILE A 103 -10.38 -4.02 12.45
CA ILE A 103 -10.38 -4.65 13.80
C ILE A 103 -8.97 -4.85 14.32
N ALA A 104 -8.01 -5.18 13.48
CA ALA A 104 -6.64 -5.42 13.91
C ALA A 104 -6.03 -4.16 14.54
N PRO A 105 -5.58 -4.22 15.81
CA PRO A 105 -5.12 -3.03 16.54
C PRO A 105 -3.73 -2.58 16.09
N ASN A 106 -2.94 -3.49 15.56
CA ASN A 106 -1.58 -3.25 15.06
C ASN A 106 -1.14 -4.41 14.15
N GLY A 107 0.12 -4.39 13.73
CA GLY A 107 0.77 -5.50 13.06
C GLY A 107 1.02 -5.27 11.58
N ALA A 108 1.80 -6.18 11.05
CA ALA A 108 2.14 -6.27 9.64
C ALA A 108 2.11 -7.74 9.21
N TYR A 109 2.14 -7.97 7.92
CA TYR A 109 2.26 -9.31 7.37
C TYR A 109 3.39 -9.36 6.34
N ILE A 110 3.92 -10.55 6.20
CA ILE A 110 4.78 -10.93 5.09
C ILE A 110 4.28 -12.28 4.55
N ALA A 111 4.14 -12.39 3.24
CA ALA A 111 3.72 -13.60 2.57
C ALA A 111 4.51 -13.81 1.28
N GLY A 112 4.78 -15.06 0.91
CA GLY A 112 5.53 -15.39 -0.30
C GLY A 112 6.44 -16.60 -0.11
N ARG A 113 7.61 -16.56 -0.71
CA ARG A 113 8.61 -17.61 -0.66
C ARG A 113 8.94 -17.96 0.79
N LYS A 114 8.91 -19.27 1.09
CA LYS A 114 9.10 -19.80 2.44
C LYS A 114 10.43 -19.37 3.05
N ASP A 115 11.52 -19.45 2.29
CA ASP A 115 12.86 -19.07 2.74
C ASP A 115 12.93 -17.60 3.16
N LEU A 116 12.31 -16.69 2.41
CA LEU A 116 12.28 -15.27 2.74
C LEU A 116 11.43 -14.96 3.97
N VAL A 117 10.29 -15.64 4.10
CA VAL A 117 9.42 -15.50 5.29
C VAL A 117 10.12 -16.02 6.55
N GLU A 118 10.89 -17.10 6.45
CA GLU A 118 11.68 -17.64 7.56
C GLU A 118 12.80 -16.69 7.97
N LEU A 119 13.56 -16.15 7.02
CA LEU A 119 14.60 -15.14 7.31
C LEU A 119 14.02 -13.90 7.97
N ALA A 120 12.84 -13.43 7.54
CA ALA A 120 12.18 -12.31 8.16
C ALA A 120 11.75 -12.64 9.61
N ALA A 121 11.24 -13.84 9.86
CA ALA A 121 10.88 -14.29 11.20
C ALA A 121 12.08 -14.34 12.15
N GLU A 122 13.22 -14.85 11.69
CA GLU A 122 14.47 -14.86 12.45
C GLU A 122 14.93 -13.45 12.85
N ARG A 123 14.72 -12.47 11.96
CA ARG A 123 15.09 -11.08 12.21
C ARG A 123 14.11 -10.34 13.13
N LEU A 124 12.83 -10.69 13.04
CA LEU A 124 11.75 -10.03 13.81
C LEU A 124 11.76 -10.44 15.29
N THR A 125 12.11 -11.68 15.56
CA THR A 125 12.14 -12.27 16.91
C THR A 125 13.57 -12.42 17.42
N VAL A 126 13.84 -13.46 18.17
CA VAL A 126 15.19 -13.80 18.62
C VAL A 126 15.84 -14.72 17.60
N PRO A 127 17.03 -14.42 17.08
CA PRO A 127 17.72 -15.30 16.15
C PRO A 127 17.84 -16.73 16.68
N GLY A 128 17.45 -17.71 15.87
CA GLY A 128 17.40 -19.12 16.24
C GLY A 128 16.05 -19.60 16.77
N GLU A 129 15.17 -18.70 17.22
CA GLU A 129 13.82 -19.04 17.69
C GLU A 129 12.77 -18.94 16.56
N GLY A 130 13.03 -18.13 15.56
CA GLY A 130 12.18 -17.97 14.39
C GLY A 130 10.71 -17.72 14.72
N LYS A 131 9.84 -18.50 14.11
CA LYS A 131 8.38 -18.40 14.33
C LYS A 131 7.87 -19.04 15.63
N GLY A 132 8.75 -19.72 16.40
CA GLY A 132 8.39 -20.37 17.66
C GLY A 132 7.97 -19.36 18.74
N VAL A 133 8.52 -18.16 18.70
CA VAL A 133 8.18 -17.05 19.60
C VAL A 133 7.58 -15.91 18.79
N GLY A 134 6.29 -15.67 18.94
CA GLY A 134 5.58 -14.63 18.18
C GLY A 134 5.42 -13.33 18.95
N PRO A 135 5.59 -12.17 18.31
CA PRO A 135 5.42 -10.86 18.96
C PRO A 135 3.95 -10.40 19.04
N THR A 136 2.99 -11.28 18.85
CA THR A 136 1.57 -10.90 18.70
C THR A 136 0.86 -10.60 20.02
N LEU A 137 1.48 -10.85 21.16
CA LEU A 137 0.94 -10.47 22.48
C LEU A 137 -0.52 -10.85 22.73
N GLY A 138 -0.97 -12.01 22.19
CA GLY A 138 -2.33 -12.53 22.38
C GLY A 138 -3.41 -11.95 21.46
N ILE A 139 -3.09 -11.09 20.50
CA ILE A 139 -4.07 -10.45 19.60
C ILE A 139 -4.43 -11.28 18.35
N ASN A 140 -3.95 -12.52 18.23
CA ASN A 140 -4.18 -13.37 17.06
C ASN A 140 -5.65 -13.48 16.66
N ARG A 141 -6.57 -13.56 17.65
CA ARG A 141 -8.01 -13.59 17.36
C ARG A 141 -8.47 -12.38 16.56
N SER A 142 -8.08 -11.18 16.97
CA SER A 142 -8.44 -9.94 16.28
C SER A 142 -7.83 -9.87 14.89
N LEU A 143 -6.59 -10.34 14.72
CA LEU A 143 -5.93 -10.41 13.42
C LEU A 143 -6.67 -11.35 12.46
N LEU A 144 -7.02 -12.55 12.90
CA LEU A 144 -7.74 -13.54 12.10
C LEU A 144 -9.20 -13.10 11.79
N GLN A 145 -9.86 -12.50 12.77
CA GLN A 145 -11.21 -11.94 12.58
C GLN A 145 -11.18 -10.78 11.60
N GLY A 146 -10.18 -9.91 11.70
CA GLY A 146 -9.97 -8.81 10.77
C GLY A 146 -9.76 -9.31 9.34
N LEU A 147 -8.89 -10.30 9.16
CA LEU A 147 -8.65 -10.94 7.87
C LEU A 147 -9.94 -11.54 7.26
N PHE A 148 -10.75 -12.21 8.08
CA PHE A 148 -12.04 -12.77 7.65
C PHE A 148 -13.01 -11.68 7.16
N LEU A 149 -13.05 -10.53 7.82
CA LEU A 149 -13.94 -9.42 7.47
C LEU A 149 -13.38 -8.52 6.37
N ALA A 150 -12.08 -8.53 6.14
CA ALA A 150 -11.36 -7.62 5.25
C ALA A 150 -11.97 -7.51 3.84
N PRO A 151 -12.39 -8.57 3.14
CA PRO A 151 -13.00 -8.42 1.82
C PRO A 151 -14.25 -7.55 1.82
N SER A 152 -15.08 -7.67 2.85
CA SER A 152 -16.30 -6.86 3.00
C SER A 152 -15.98 -5.40 3.32
N VAL A 153 -15.00 -5.16 4.18
CA VAL A 153 -14.53 -3.82 4.55
C VAL A 153 -13.89 -3.12 3.36
N VAL A 154 -13.02 -3.79 2.62
CA VAL A 154 -12.38 -3.25 1.41
C VAL A 154 -13.41 -2.92 0.35
N LYS A 155 -14.40 -3.80 0.14
CA LYS A 155 -15.53 -3.52 -0.76
C LYS A 155 -16.29 -2.25 -0.36
N ALA A 156 -16.57 -2.06 0.93
CA ALA A 156 -17.24 -0.86 1.44
C ALA A 156 -16.38 0.39 1.21
N SER A 157 -15.08 0.30 1.49
CA SER A 157 -14.11 1.39 1.27
C SER A 157 -14.07 1.82 -0.20
N ILE A 158 -14.00 0.85 -1.13
CA ILE A 158 -14.01 1.15 -2.57
C ILE A 158 -15.31 1.84 -3.00
N LYS A 159 -16.46 1.35 -2.53
CA LYS A 159 -17.76 1.97 -2.84
C LYS A 159 -17.82 3.41 -2.34
N THR A 160 -17.37 3.66 -1.12
CA THR A 160 -17.30 5.00 -0.54
C THR A 160 -16.35 5.89 -1.33
N ALA A 161 -15.18 5.41 -1.71
CA ALA A 161 -14.23 6.14 -2.53
C ALA A 161 -14.81 6.51 -3.91
N ILE A 162 -15.52 5.59 -4.56
CA ILE A 162 -16.20 5.84 -5.84
C ILE A 162 -17.30 6.91 -5.68
N LEU A 163 -18.12 6.80 -4.65
CA LEU A 163 -19.16 7.78 -4.36
C LEU A 163 -18.56 9.17 -4.10
N THR A 164 -17.54 9.23 -3.25
CA THR A 164 -16.82 10.48 -2.94
C THR A 164 -16.22 11.09 -4.21
N SER A 165 -15.56 10.28 -5.02
CA SER A 165 -14.99 10.73 -6.30
C SER A 165 -16.08 11.36 -7.20
N LYS A 166 -17.23 10.70 -7.34
CA LYS A 166 -18.32 11.22 -8.17
C LYS A 166 -18.92 12.52 -7.63
N VAL A 167 -19.19 12.59 -6.34
CA VAL A 167 -19.75 13.78 -5.69
C VAL A 167 -18.80 14.97 -5.81
N MET A 168 -17.50 14.75 -5.51
CA MET A 168 -16.51 15.82 -5.56
C MET A 168 -16.24 16.31 -6.99
N GLU A 169 -16.28 15.42 -7.97
CA GLU A 169 -16.21 15.79 -9.39
C GLU A 169 -17.42 16.66 -9.79
N MET A 170 -18.63 16.29 -9.36
CA MET A 170 -19.84 17.09 -9.61
C MET A 170 -19.79 18.48 -8.96
N LEU A 171 -19.08 18.62 -7.85
CA LEU A 171 -18.83 19.89 -7.18
C LEU A 171 -17.68 20.70 -7.82
N GLY A 172 -17.05 20.18 -8.89
CA GLY A 172 -16.00 20.87 -9.64
C GLY A 172 -14.59 20.67 -9.10
N TYR A 173 -14.38 19.73 -8.18
CA TYR A 173 -13.04 19.41 -7.68
C TYR A 173 -12.34 18.39 -8.58
N LYS A 174 -11.04 18.49 -8.68
CA LYS A 174 -10.21 17.49 -9.33
C LYS A 174 -10.03 16.29 -8.39
N VAL A 175 -10.26 15.10 -8.92
CA VAL A 175 -10.22 13.84 -8.18
C VAL A 175 -9.35 12.81 -8.89
N GLU A 176 -8.66 11.96 -8.13
CA GLU A 176 -7.85 10.86 -8.69
C GLU A 176 -7.87 9.65 -7.72
N PRO A 177 -8.30 8.46 -8.19
CA PRO A 177 -8.88 8.15 -9.50
C PRO A 177 -10.30 8.73 -9.66
N ARG A 178 -10.71 8.88 -10.90
CA ARG A 178 -12.11 9.21 -11.22
C ARG A 178 -13.04 8.07 -10.82
N PHE A 179 -14.32 8.38 -10.66
CA PHE A 179 -15.34 7.39 -10.23
C PHE A 179 -15.48 6.20 -11.20
N ASP A 180 -15.19 6.40 -12.48
CA ASP A 180 -15.28 5.41 -13.56
C ASP A 180 -13.93 4.75 -13.90
N ALA A 181 -12.86 5.13 -13.21
CA ALA A 181 -11.54 4.55 -13.42
C ALA A 181 -11.38 3.20 -12.71
N GLU A 182 -10.52 2.36 -13.26
CA GLU A 182 -10.09 1.13 -12.59
C GLU A 182 -9.40 1.46 -11.24
N ARG A 183 -9.79 0.73 -10.20
CA ARG A 183 -9.22 0.87 -8.87
C ARG A 183 -8.11 -0.13 -8.64
N VAL A 184 -6.98 0.37 -8.17
CA VAL A 184 -5.79 -0.43 -7.81
C VAL A 184 -5.65 -0.53 -6.30
N ASP A 185 -6.11 0.49 -5.59
CA ASP A 185 -6.12 0.60 -4.14
C ASP A 185 -7.41 1.28 -3.65
N ILE A 186 -7.53 1.46 -2.34
CA ILE A 186 -8.67 2.14 -1.71
C ILE A 186 -8.46 3.66 -1.57
N VAL A 187 -7.33 4.19 -2.04
CA VAL A 187 -6.99 5.61 -1.86
C VAL A 187 -7.75 6.49 -2.85
N GLN A 188 -8.34 7.56 -2.34
CA GLN A 188 -9.00 8.60 -3.12
C GLN A 188 -8.34 9.95 -2.84
N THR A 189 -7.86 10.61 -3.87
CA THR A 189 -7.33 11.98 -3.78
C THR A 189 -8.37 12.97 -4.24
N ILE A 190 -8.45 14.10 -3.53
CA ILE A 190 -9.28 15.26 -3.88
C ILE A 190 -8.37 16.48 -3.78
N GLU A 191 -8.26 17.25 -4.86
CA GLU A 191 -7.50 18.51 -4.86
C GLU A 191 -8.42 19.68 -4.53
N PHE A 192 -8.27 20.25 -3.35
CA PHE A 192 -9.05 21.43 -2.94
C PHE A 192 -8.46 22.73 -3.44
N GLY A 193 -7.11 22.80 -3.61
CA GLY A 193 -6.41 24.02 -4.02
C GLY A 193 -6.47 25.16 -3.00
N ASP A 194 -7.07 24.92 -1.85
CA ASP A 194 -7.34 25.92 -0.81
C ASP A 194 -7.34 25.27 0.57
N ARG A 195 -6.59 25.87 1.52
CA ARG A 195 -6.43 25.34 2.87
C ARG A 195 -7.74 25.34 3.67
N GLU A 196 -8.53 26.41 3.56
CA GLU A 196 -9.77 26.53 4.31
C GLU A 196 -10.82 25.52 3.84
N LYS A 197 -10.89 25.26 2.54
CA LYS A 197 -11.77 24.24 1.97
C LYS A 197 -11.40 22.85 2.46
N LEU A 198 -10.11 22.54 2.53
CA LEU A 198 -9.64 21.27 3.08
C LEU A 198 -10.04 21.11 4.55
N ILE A 199 -9.83 22.15 5.37
CA ILE A 199 -10.20 22.13 6.79
C ILE A 199 -11.73 21.92 6.93
N LYS A 200 -12.53 22.69 6.21
CA LYS A 200 -13.99 22.57 6.23
C LYS A 200 -14.48 21.19 5.78
N TYR A 201 -13.81 20.60 4.80
CA TYR A 201 -14.11 19.25 4.35
C TYR A 201 -13.84 18.22 5.47
N CYS A 202 -12.69 18.28 6.14
CA CYS A 202 -12.36 17.40 7.26
C CYS A 202 -13.35 17.58 8.42
N GLN A 203 -13.70 18.81 8.76
CA GLN A 203 -14.68 19.13 9.80
C GLN A 203 -16.08 18.61 9.43
N GLY A 204 -16.48 18.73 8.17
CA GLY A 204 -17.75 18.19 7.68
C GLY A 204 -17.82 16.66 7.74
N ILE A 205 -16.73 15.97 7.41
CA ILE A 205 -16.62 14.51 7.58
C ILE A 205 -16.78 14.14 9.06
N GLN A 206 -16.06 14.83 9.96
CA GLN A 206 -16.14 14.58 11.40
C GLN A 206 -17.55 14.80 11.94
N ALA A 207 -18.18 15.92 11.61
CA ALA A 207 -19.52 16.24 12.03
C ALA A 207 -20.59 15.25 11.52
N GLY A 208 -20.34 14.60 10.37
CA GLY A 208 -21.20 13.54 9.82
C GLY A 208 -20.85 12.13 10.30
N SER A 209 -19.83 11.97 11.14
CA SER A 209 -19.40 10.67 11.63
C SER A 209 -20.28 10.16 12.76
N PRO A 210 -20.47 8.83 12.92
CA PRO A 210 -21.26 8.26 14.01
C PRO A 210 -20.56 8.33 15.37
N VAL A 211 -19.27 8.64 15.39
CA VAL A 211 -18.43 8.73 16.60
C VAL A 211 -17.77 10.11 16.62
N ASP A 212 -17.75 10.72 17.80
CA ASP A 212 -17.13 12.03 18.06
C ASP A 212 -17.55 13.14 17.08
N SER A 213 -18.83 13.18 16.70
CA SER A 213 -19.36 14.16 15.74
C SER A 213 -19.37 15.60 16.27
N ASP A 214 -19.25 15.77 17.57
CA ASP A 214 -19.11 17.05 18.27
C ASP A 214 -17.65 17.55 18.33
N SER A 215 -16.69 16.73 17.98
CA SER A 215 -15.28 17.11 17.92
C SER A 215 -14.98 17.94 16.67
N LEU A 216 -14.16 18.97 16.85
CA LEU A 216 -13.72 19.84 15.74
C LEU A 216 -12.25 19.56 15.42
N PRO A 217 -11.94 18.87 14.30
CA PRO A 217 -10.55 18.63 13.93
C PRO A 217 -9.85 19.94 13.54
N GLU A 218 -8.65 20.12 14.08
CA GLU A 218 -7.77 21.24 13.77
C GLU A 218 -6.50 20.74 13.09
N PRO A 219 -5.98 21.46 12.08
CA PRO A 219 -4.75 21.07 11.40
C PRO A 219 -3.55 21.23 12.35
N CYS A 220 -2.67 20.22 12.35
CA CYS A 220 -1.40 20.25 13.06
C CYS A 220 -0.29 19.65 12.19
N ASP A 221 0.96 19.92 12.56
CA ASP A 221 2.12 19.29 11.94
C ASP A 221 2.13 17.78 12.24
N THR A 222 2.44 16.99 11.24
CA THR A 222 2.52 15.54 11.38
C THR A 222 3.98 15.15 11.67
N PRO A 223 4.29 14.60 12.85
CA PRO A 223 5.65 14.15 13.15
C PRO A 223 6.17 13.16 12.10
N GLY A 224 7.39 13.37 11.63
CA GLY A 224 8.03 12.52 10.63
C GLY A 224 7.72 12.84 9.17
N TYR A 225 6.92 13.87 8.89
CA TYR A 225 6.60 14.35 7.53
C TYR A 225 7.07 15.82 7.31
N GLN A 226 8.13 16.20 7.98
CA GLN A 226 8.78 17.52 7.79
C GLN A 226 9.81 17.48 6.69
#